data_86a0b3083ac901204500e898c1dc9f81
#
_entry.id   86a0b3083ac901204500e898c1dc9f81
#
_cell.length_a   1.000
_cell.length_b   1.000
_cell.length_c   1.000
_cell.angle_alpha   90.00
_cell.angle_beta   90.00
_cell.angle_gamma   90.00
#
_symmetry.space_group_name_H-M   'P 1'
#
loop_
_entity.id
_entity.type
_entity.pdbx_description
1 polymer ?
#
loop_
_entity_poly.entity_id
_entity_poly.type
_entity_poly.pdbx_seq_one_letter_code
_entity_poly.pdbx_strand_id
1 'polypeptide(L)'
;MRNSPSLSLSSRMALALLASALVAGAGGALAMETVKMLTGNDEVPAVKTSATARNSLVIDTDLGVRGSIEVSGMDATAAHIHRGAYGTNGPPVVTLVMSGPTTWSVPTGAKLSQADYDSYKAGGLYVNVHSAQHPAGEIRMQLAP
;
A
#
# COMPACT_ATOMS: atom_id res chain seq x y z
N MET A 1 -90.32 -39.48 -4.36
CA MET A 1 -90.62 -38.05 -4.16
C MET A 1 -89.34 -37.38 -3.66
N ARG A 2 -88.72 -36.60 -4.49
CA ARG A 2 -88.22 -35.25 -4.25
C ARG A 2 -87.50 -35.06 -2.88
N ASN A 3 -86.25 -34.55 -2.81
CA ASN A 3 -85.61 -33.42 -3.46
C ASN A 3 -84.13 -33.44 -3.14
N SER A 4 -83.30 -33.20 -4.09
CA SER A 4 -82.02 -32.49 -3.88
C SER A 4 -82.35 -31.06 -3.50
N PRO A 5 -81.44 -30.25 -2.98
CA PRO A 5 -80.07 -29.94 -3.40
C PRO A 5 -79.17 -29.55 -2.22
N SER A 6 -78.03 -29.25 -2.30
CA SER A 6 -77.23 -28.28 -3.04
C SER A 6 -75.78 -28.28 -2.52
N LEU A 7 -74.91 -28.23 -3.42
CA LEU A 7 -73.49 -27.97 -3.24
C LEU A 7 -73.23 -26.60 -2.60
N SER A 8 -72.35 -26.58 -1.65
CA SER A 8 -71.69 -25.33 -1.24
C SER A 8 -70.21 -25.54 -1.27
N LEU A 9 -69.65 -25.05 -2.35
CA LEU A 9 -68.23 -25.01 -2.62
C LEU A 9 -67.63 -23.83 -1.89
N SER A 10 -67.00 -24.09 -0.75
CA SER A 10 -66.26 -23.06 -0.02
C SER A 10 -64.82 -23.11 -0.47
N SER A 11 -64.50 -22.25 -1.41
CA SER A 11 -63.15 -21.93 -1.89
C SER A 11 -62.33 -21.33 -0.73
N ARG A 12 -61.42 -22.11 -0.18
CA ARG A 12 -60.34 -21.56 0.70
C ARG A 12 -59.14 -21.26 -0.16
N MET A 13 -59.04 -20.01 -0.60
CA MET A 13 -57.80 -19.45 -1.11
C MET A 13 -56.73 -19.48 -0.04
N ALA A 14 -55.78 -20.37 -0.21
CA ALA A 14 -54.52 -20.32 0.56
C ALA A 14 -53.66 -19.24 -0.03
N LEU A 15 -53.53 -18.15 0.73
CA LEU A 15 -52.62 -17.06 0.42
C LEU A 15 -51.20 -17.50 0.78
N ALA A 16 -50.42 -17.88 -0.22
CA ALA A 16 -49.01 -18.20 -0.06
C ALA A 16 -48.22 -16.87 0.11
N LEU A 17 -47.78 -16.58 1.31
CA LEU A 17 -46.87 -15.53 1.64
C LEU A 17 -45.47 -15.97 1.15
N LEU A 18 -45.03 -15.43 0.00
CA LEU A 18 -43.63 -15.48 -0.44
C LEU A 18 -42.82 -14.53 0.46
N ALA A 19 -42.14 -15.11 1.45
CA ALA A 19 -41.11 -14.39 2.18
C ALA A 19 -39.87 -14.21 1.26
N SER A 20 -39.74 -13.04 0.66
CA SER A 20 -38.54 -12.65 -0.04
C SER A 20 -37.43 -12.42 1.00
N ALA A 21 -36.54 -13.39 1.15
CA ALA A 21 -35.30 -13.21 1.91
C ALA A 21 -34.42 -12.21 1.18
N LEU A 22 -34.37 -10.99 1.69
CA LEU A 22 -33.40 -9.97 1.26
C LEU A 22 -32.02 -10.42 1.76
N VAL A 23 -31.23 -11.05 0.89
CA VAL A 23 -29.81 -11.30 1.14
C VAL A 23 -29.11 -9.93 1.11
N ALA A 24 -28.92 -9.35 2.27
CA ALA A 24 -28.02 -8.22 2.42
C ALA A 24 -26.60 -8.73 2.13
N GLY A 25 -26.17 -8.58 0.89
CA GLY A 25 -24.78 -8.77 0.51
C GLY A 25 -23.95 -7.77 1.32
N ALA A 26 -23.15 -8.26 2.27
CA ALA A 26 -22.11 -7.48 2.90
C ALA A 26 -21.11 -7.11 1.78
N GLY A 27 -21.31 -5.96 1.16
CA GLY A 27 -20.33 -5.33 0.28
C GLY A 27 -19.11 -4.99 1.14
N GLY A 28 -18.14 -5.90 1.16
CA GLY A 28 -16.83 -5.59 1.70
C GLY A 28 -16.30 -4.41 0.91
N ALA A 29 -16.22 -3.25 1.53
CA ALA A 29 -15.48 -2.12 0.98
C ALA A 29 -14.04 -2.62 0.80
N LEU A 30 -13.64 -2.86 -0.44
CA LEU A 30 -12.24 -3.05 -0.78
C LEU A 30 -11.56 -1.75 -0.41
N ALA A 31 -10.80 -1.74 0.70
CA ALA A 31 -9.91 -0.64 1.00
C ALA A 31 -8.96 -0.52 -0.19
N MET A 32 -9.08 0.56 -0.95
CA MET A 32 -8.08 0.90 -1.96
C MET A 32 -6.81 1.22 -1.19
N GLU A 33 -5.87 0.29 -1.23
CA GLU A 33 -4.54 0.51 -0.69
C GLU A 33 -3.93 1.68 -1.47
N THR A 34 -3.68 2.77 -0.79
CA THR A 34 -3.07 3.95 -1.40
C THR A 34 -1.63 3.60 -1.76
N VAL A 35 -1.35 3.46 -3.04
CA VAL A 35 0.02 3.22 -3.51
C VAL A 35 0.89 4.40 -3.10
N LYS A 36 1.84 4.14 -2.21
CA LYS A 36 2.78 5.16 -1.75
C LYS A 36 3.86 5.37 -2.82
N MET A 37 4.01 6.60 -3.28
CA MET A 37 4.92 6.97 -4.36
C MET A 37 6.04 7.87 -3.85
N LEU A 38 7.27 7.60 -4.31
CA LEU A 38 8.39 8.53 -4.18
C LEU A 38 8.23 9.63 -5.23
N THR A 39 8.50 10.87 -4.83
CA THR A 39 8.47 12.05 -5.73
C THR A 39 9.62 12.99 -5.43
N GLY A 40 9.97 13.85 -6.42
CA GLY A 40 10.99 14.88 -6.22
C GLY A 40 10.55 15.98 -5.26
N ASN A 41 9.25 16.19 -5.07
CA ASN A 41 8.74 17.20 -4.15
C ASN A 41 9.08 16.90 -2.69
N ASP A 42 9.30 15.64 -2.35
CA ASP A 42 9.62 15.19 -0.99
C ASP A 42 11.13 15.22 -0.72
N GLU A 43 11.98 15.48 -1.73
CA GLU A 43 13.42 15.64 -1.54
C GLU A 43 13.78 16.93 -0.78
N VAL A 44 14.96 16.96 -0.19
CA VAL A 44 15.47 18.11 0.58
C VAL A 44 16.87 18.49 0.07
N PRO A 45 16.96 19.60 -0.65
CA PRO A 45 15.87 20.43 -1.17
C PRO A 45 15.03 19.73 -2.22
N ALA A 46 13.78 20.16 -2.42
CA ALA A 46 12.89 19.59 -3.42
C ALA A 46 13.50 19.64 -4.84
N VAL A 47 13.30 18.55 -5.58
CA VAL A 47 13.78 18.36 -6.94
C VAL A 47 12.62 18.45 -7.93
N LYS A 48 12.77 19.30 -8.95
CA LYS A 48 11.80 19.37 -10.04
C LYS A 48 12.09 18.28 -11.06
N THR A 49 11.38 17.18 -10.97
CA THR A 49 11.49 16.03 -11.86
C THR A 49 10.11 15.42 -12.12
N SER A 50 9.96 14.69 -13.22
CA SER A 50 8.80 13.83 -13.49
C SER A 50 9.03 12.38 -13.04
N ALA A 51 10.22 12.07 -12.53
CA ALA A 51 10.55 10.76 -12.01
C ALA A 51 9.65 10.40 -10.80
N THR A 52 9.32 9.13 -10.70
CA THR A 52 8.55 8.57 -9.58
C THR A 52 9.04 7.16 -9.28
N ALA A 53 8.72 6.65 -8.10
CA ALA A 53 8.86 5.23 -7.82
C ALA A 53 7.69 4.73 -6.99
N ARG A 54 7.26 3.50 -7.27
CA ARG A 54 6.28 2.78 -6.44
C ARG A 54 7.01 2.11 -5.28
N ASN A 55 6.51 2.31 -4.07
CA ASN A 55 7.06 1.70 -2.87
C ASN A 55 6.29 0.44 -2.47
N SER A 56 7.01 -0.67 -2.27
CA SER A 56 6.52 -1.91 -1.65
C SER A 56 7.41 -2.37 -0.49
N LEU A 57 8.18 -1.45 0.10
CA LEU A 57 9.01 -1.74 1.27
C LEU A 57 8.14 -2.03 2.50
N VAL A 58 8.56 -3.01 3.26
CA VAL A 58 7.95 -3.40 4.53
C VAL A 58 9.04 -3.47 5.59
N ILE A 59 8.78 -2.88 6.73
CA ILE A 59 9.61 -2.99 7.93
C ILE A 59 8.80 -3.78 8.96
N ASP A 60 9.30 -4.94 9.31
CA ASP A 60 8.63 -5.90 10.19
C ASP A 60 8.97 -5.64 11.67
N THR A 61 8.16 -6.15 12.57
CA THR A 61 8.33 -5.96 14.03
C THR A 61 9.57 -6.68 14.60
N ASP A 62 10.15 -7.62 13.85
CA ASP A 62 11.40 -8.30 14.18
C ASP A 62 12.65 -7.56 13.64
N LEU A 63 12.48 -6.27 13.29
CA LEU A 63 13.47 -5.37 12.69
C LEU A 63 13.82 -5.72 11.23
N GLY A 64 13.24 -6.75 10.65
CA GLY A 64 13.46 -7.17 9.28
C GLY A 64 13.01 -6.09 8.29
N VAL A 65 13.76 -5.93 7.21
CA VAL A 65 13.39 -5.06 6.09
C VAL A 65 13.32 -5.92 4.84
N ARG A 66 12.26 -5.74 4.06
CA ARG A 66 12.04 -6.48 2.82
C ARG A 66 11.24 -5.67 1.80
N GLY A 67 11.16 -6.18 0.59
CA GLY A 67 10.44 -5.54 -0.50
C GLY A 67 11.34 -4.79 -1.46
N SER A 68 10.75 -3.94 -2.27
CA SER A 68 11.42 -3.25 -3.36
C SER A 68 10.76 -1.90 -3.67
N ILE A 69 11.45 -1.13 -4.49
CA ILE A 69 10.91 0.04 -5.19
C ILE A 69 11.02 -0.17 -6.68
N GLU A 70 10.04 0.31 -7.42
CA GLU A 70 10.01 0.27 -8.88
C GLU A 70 10.05 1.70 -9.42
N VAL A 71 11.14 2.03 -10.10
CA VAL A 71 11.48 3.39 -10.55
C VAL A 71 10.98 3.62 -11.96
N SER A 72 10.49 4.83 -12.24
CA SER A 72 10.06 5.28 -13.56
C SER A 72 10.49 6.71 -13.82
N GLY A 73 10.86 6.99 -15.08
CA GLY A 73 11.16 8.34 -15.55
C GLY A 73 12.55 8.86 -15.19
N MET A 74 13.47 7.99 -14.73
CA MET A 74 14.87 8.34 -14.47
C MET A 74 15.79 7.12 -14.61
N ASP A 75 17.08 7.38 -14.82
CA ASP A 75 18.14 6.38 -14.75
C ASP A 75 18.70 6.35 -13.31
N ALA A 76 18.16 5.44 -12.50
CA ALA A 76 18.57 5.31 -11.11
C ALA A 76 19.97 4.71 -10.99
N THR A 77 20.81 5.34 -10.16
CA THR A 77 22.20 4.89 -9.91
C THR A 77 22.38 4.27 -8.52
N ALA A 78 21.52 4.61 -7.57
CA ALA A 78 21.50 4.07 -6.22
C ALA A 78 20.13 4.30 -5.57
N ALA A 79 19.81 3.49 -4.56
CA ALA A 79 18.63 3.66 -3.72
C ALA A 79 18.94 3.26 -2.28
N HIS A 80 18.45 4.03 -1.31
CA HIS A 80 18.74 3.82 0.10
C HIS A 80 17.52 4.10 0.99
N ILE A 81 17.47 3.42 2.12
CA ILE A 81 16.71 3.88 3.28
C ILE A 81 17.66 4.67 4.16
N HIS A 82 17.23 5.84 4.61
CA HIS A 82 18.00 6.76 5.44
C HIS A 82 17.31 7.02 6.77
N ARG A 83 18.09 7.42 7.76
CA ARG A 83 17.58 8.00 9.02
C ARG A 83 17.46 9.50 8.86
N GLY A 84 16.24 10.03 9.02
CA GLY A 84 15.96 11.46 8.97
C GLY A 84 14.46 11.71 9.12
N ALA A 85 14.11 12.68 9.93
CA ALA A 85 12.74 13.14 10.03
C ALA A 85 12.29 13.84 8.74
N TYR A 86 10.98 14.02 8.57
CA TYR A 86 10.45 14.77 7.43
C TYR A 86 11.15 16.13 7.30
N GLY A 87 11.55 16.48 6.08
CA GLY A 87 12.26 17.73 5.78
C GLY A 87 13.72 17.77 6.19
N THR A 88 14.33 16.65 6.63
CA THR A 88 15.75 16.58 6.98
C THR A 88 16.47 15.48 6.21
N ASN A 89 17.76 15.67 5.92
CA ASN A 89 18.62 14.63 5.37
C ASN A 89 19.41 13.94 6.49
N GLY A 90 19.76 12.67 6.27
CA GLY A 90 20.54 11.90 7.22
C GLY A 90 21.26 10.71 6.58
N PRO A 91 21.99 9.93 7.37
CA PRO A 91 22.83 8.85 6.86
C PRO A 91 22.01 7.66 6.37
N PRO A 92 22.52 6.91 5.37
CA PRO A 92 21.89 5.67 4.93
C PRO A 92 21.98 4.60 6.03
N VAL A 93 20.90 3.81 6.16
CA VAL A 93 20.82 2.68 7.10
C VAL A 93 20.61 1.35 6.36
N VAL A 94 20.01 1.37 5.16
CA VAL A 94 19.89 0.21 4.28
C VAL A 94 20.18 0.63 2.84
N THR A 95 21.10 -0.06 2.18
CA THR A 95 21.35 0.09 0.75
C THR A 95 20.53 -0.94 -0.01
N LEU A 96 19.72 -0.49 -0.98
CA LEU A 96 19.01 -1.36 -1.90
C LEU A 96 19.94 -1.79 -3.04
N VAL A 97 19.67 -2.95 -3.62
CA VAL A 97 20.43 -3.47 -4.77
C VAL A 97 19.53 -3.54 -6.01
N MET A 98 20.08 -3.26 -7.16
CA MET A 98 19.38 -3.41 -8.43
C MET A 98 19.06 -4.89 -8.64
N SER A 99 17.79 -5.20 -8.78
CA SER A 99 17.27 -6.57 -8.99
C SER A 99 16.56 -6.74 -10.34
N GLY A 100 16.39 -5.67 -11.07
CA GLY A 100 15.80 -5.62 -12.40
C GLY A 100 16.09 -4.28 -13.08
N PRO A 101 15.70 -4.07 -14.34
CA PRO A 101 15.99 -2.85 -15.10
C PRO A 101 15.53 -1.56 -14.42
N THR A 102 14.43 -1.63 -13.67
CA THR A 102 13.82 -0.49 -12.94
C THR A 102 13.57 -0.80 -11.47
N THR A 103 13.95 -2.00 -11.01
CA THR A 103 13.62 -2.51 -9.68
C THR A 103 14.83 -2.50 -8.78
N TRP A 104 14.67 -1.92 -7.59
CA TRP A 104 15.66 -1.90 -6.52
C TRP A 104 15.09 -2.61 -5.30
N SER A 105 15.75 -3.67 -4.83
CA SER A 105 15.27 -4.53 -3.77
C SER A 105 16.14 -4.44 -2.53
N VAL A 106 15.51 -4.63 -1.38
CA VAL A 106 16.23 -4.81 -0.13
C VAL A 106 17.00 -6.14 -0.18
N PRO A 107 18.29 -6.16 0.20
CA PRO A 107 19.05 -7.41 0.29
C PRO A 107 18.40 -8.41 1.26
N THR A 108 18.43 -9.69 0.91
CA THR A 108 17.91 -10.75 1.78
C THR A 108 18.57 -10.71 3.16
N GLY A 109 17.76 -10.77 4.22
CA GLY A 109 18.23 -10.75 5.59
C GLY A 109 18.60 -9.38 6.15
N ALA A 110 18.31 -8.30 5.43
CA ALA A 110 18.53 -6.94 5.93
C ALA A 110 17.69 -6.68 7.18
N LYS A 111 18.30 -6.05 8.18
CA LYS A 111 17.66 -5.68 9.45
C LYS A 111 18.06 -4.27 9.85
N LEU A 112 17.13 -3.57 10.46
CA LEU A 112 17.41 -2.31 11.15
C LEU A 112 18.09 -2.59 12.50
N SER A 113 18.82 -1.61 13.00
CA SER A 113 19.12 -1.55 14.43
C SER A 113 17.86 -1.22 15.22
N GLN A 114 17.85 -1.52 16.53
CA GLN A 114 16.73 -1.11 17.39
C GLN A 114 16.50 0.41 17.34
N ALA A 115 17.57 1.20 17.32
CA ALA A 115 17.50 2.66 17.24
C ALA A 115 16.88 3.15 15.90
N ASP A 116 17.18 2.47 14.77
CA ASP A 116 16.57 2.80 13.48
C ASP A 116 15.10 2.40 13.43
N TYR A 117 14.75 1.27 14.03
CA TYR A 117 13.35 0.85 14.14
C TYR A 117 12.54 1.80 15.04
N ASP A 118 13.10 2.26 16.15
CA ASP A 118 12.46 3.28 16.98
C ASP A 118 12.30 4.60 16.23
N SER A 119 13.29 4.97 15.43
CA SER A 119 13.21 6.09 14.49
C SER A 119 12.08 5.91 13.48
N TYR A 120 11.96 4.72 12.87
CA TYR A 120 10.87 4.37 11.95
C TYR A 120 9.49 4.55 12.59
N LYS A 121 9.29 4.04 13.80
CA LYS A 121 8.03 4.21 14.54
C LYS A 121 7.68 5.67 14.79
N ALA A 122 8.67 6.52 14.90
CA ALA A 122 8.52 7.97 15.06
C ALA A 122 8.43 8.74 13.72
N GLY A 123 8.38 8.02 12.56
CA GLY A 123 8.38 8.64 11.23
C GLY A 123 9.74 9.22 10.83
N GLY A 124 10.82 8.74 11.41
CA GLY A 124 12.18 9.24 11.21
C GLY A 124 13.03 8.42 10.22
N LEU A 125 12.41 7.65 9.33
CA LEU A 125 13.10 7.04 8.19
C LEU A 125 12.49 7.51 6.87
N TYR A 126 13.31 7.56 5.83
CA TYR A 126 12.85 7.80 4.46
C TYR A 126 13.60 6.91 3.47
N VAL A 127 12.99 6.66 2.32
CA VAL A 127 13.64 6.04 1.17
C VAL A 127 13.84 7.07 0.09
N ASN A 128 15.00 7.06 -0.58
CA ASN A 128 15.25 7.87 -1.76
C ASN A 128 16.01 7.12 -2.85
N VAL A 129 15.92 7.66 -4.06
CA VAL A 129 16.60 7.18 -5.25
C VAL A 129 17.46 8.28 -5.82
N HIS A 130 18.67 7.93 -6.22
CA HIS A 130 19.67 8.82 -6.76
C HIS A 130 19.84 8.61 -8.27
N SER A 131 20.23 9.67 -8.97
CA SER A 131 20.66 9.61 -10.35
C SER A 131 22.01 10.33 -10.53
N ALA A 132 22.60 10.21 -11.71
CA ALA A 132 23.81 10.97 -12.04
C ALA A 132 23.57 12.49 -12.01
N GLN A 133 22.36 12.93 -12.33
CA GLN A 133 21.97 14.35 -12.31
C GLN A 133 21.66 14.85 -10.90
N HIS A 134 21.20 13.96 -10.03
CA HIS A 134 20.87 14.24 -8.64
C HIS A 134 21.53 13.23 -7.70
N PRO A 135 22.86 13.34 -7.50
CA PRO A 135 23.61 12.38 -6.68
C PRO A 135 23.27 12.44 -5.20
N ALA A 136 22.63 13.51 -4.72
CA ALA A 136 22.13 13.63 -3.35
C ALA A 136 20.73 13.01 -3.15
N GLY A 137 20.02 12.72 -4.24
CA GLY A 137 18.68 12.17 -4.29
C GLY A 137 17.82 12.90 -5.31
N GLU A 138 17.01 12.18 -6.08
CA GLU A 138 16.10 12.75 -7.07
C GLU A 138 14.63 12.61 -6.65
N ILE A 139 14.27 11.49 -6.08
CA ILE A 139 12.92 11.22 -5.56
C ILE A 139 12.99 10.59 -4.18
N ARG A 140 12.06 10.94 -3.32
CA ARG A 140 12.02 10.55 -1.91
C ARG A 140 10.61 10.26 -1.43
N MET A 141 10.49 9.47 -0.38
CA MET A 141 9.27 9.28 0.39
C MET A 141 9.60 9.02 1.86
N GLN A 142 8.88 9.66 2.77
CA GLN A 142 8.98 9.35 4.19
C GLN A 142 8.32 8.01 4.48
N LEU A 143 8.98 7.15 5.26
CA LEU A 143 8.48 5.86 5.72
C LEU A 143 7.80 6.03 7.09
N ALA A 144 6.63 5.44 7.23
CA ALA A 144 5.88 5.42 8.49
C ALA A 144 5.17 4.07 8.64
N PRO A 145 4.92 3.61 9.88
CA PRO A 145 4.16 2.40 10.18
C PRO A 145 2.76 2.41 9.58
#